data_a80e93a0f0572896333d305b0a931b98
#
_entry.id   a80e93a0f0572896333d305b0a931b98
#
_cell.length_a   1.000
_cell.length_b   1.000
_cell.length_c   1.000
_cell.angle_alpha   90.00
_cell.angle_beta   90.00
_cell.angle_gamma   90.00
#
_symmetry.space_group_name_H-M   'P 1'
#
loop_
_entity.id
_entity.type
_entity.pdbx_description
1 polymer ?
#
loop_
_entity_poly.entity_id
_entity_poly.type
_entity_poly.pdbx_seq_one_letter_code
_entity_poly.pdbx_strand_id
1 'polypeptide(L)'
;MGVKTGFVRWVGVALLLLAAGTACAEQTLVVTAEGLADPNADTYKRDKGLMIDDLRRDARRQVIEKAVGTFIDSTTLVENYVLVEDKVFSQSKGLIKRVIKESDPWLGEDGFMHMLIKAEVYVGNVRDIIKGLPKLSRTGYIKQHGNPKISVAVMAQDAQRGSEETRSDIAENILKERISRFGYRVWSEELTQRLKREMMETATLDNRTETTVSISHMKASDFSIYGRAKFDTRSIVLKPAEIKITKYVLTSWTVKCVDNHTGEEIYFNNKVPRAKSWASEDEALEDIGRLIGSEFSQEFFEDHLMQPTKIYELHVSGLPDYDFGVMLKKELIGLRPVINVDFRSFNRGGHSLYEVELAGANDNFARLINATVIKPLNTKLDENAFHLVAVEQGVVRVRFQSNRNPEDLVSDLRSRPPASLASASPERLRQIVKGDELLQKVAKVNPDAVSKLRDKGTPAGETFRNVEDF
;
A
#
# COMPACT_ATOMS: atom_id res chain seq x y z
N MET A 1 22.53 13.43 64.15
CA MET A 1 23.46 12.94 63.10
C MET A 1 22.78 11.77 62.39
N GLY A 2 22.31 11.91 61.17
CA GLY A 2 21.68 10.79 60.47
C GLY A 2 20.50 11.16 59.56
N VAL A 3 20.64 12.14 58.64
CA VAL A 3 19.69 12.35 57.55
C VAL A 3 20.48 12.82 56.32
N LYS A 4 21.18 11.94 55.62
CA LYS A 4 21.83 12.24 54.34
C LYS A 4 21.95 11.07 53.34
N THR A 5 21.36 9.91 53.59
CA THR A 5 21.53 8.75 52.67
C THR A 5 20.29 8.37 51.85
N GLY A 6 19.11 9.04 52.05
CA GLY A 6 17.88 8.72 51.33
C GLY A 6 17.74 9.42 49.96
N PHE A 7 18.37 10.58 49.81
CA PHE A 7 18.14 11.42 48.60
C PHE A 7 18.90 10.96 47.34
N VAL A 8 20.05 10.32 47.51
CA VAL A 8 20.90 9.85 46.41
C VAL A 8 20.33 8.60 45.73
N ARG A 9 19.55 7.78 46.47
CA ARG A 9 18.94 6.56 45.89
C ARG A 9 17.75 6.84 44.98
N TRP A 10 16.99 7.92 45.20
CA TRP A 10 15.83 8.30 44.40
C TRP A 10 16.21 8.99 43.10
N VAL A 11 17.30 9.74 43.05
CA VAL A 11 17.82 10.38 41.87
C VAL A 11 18.39 9.35 40.87
N GLY A 12 18.97 8.26 41.35
CA GLY A 12 19.49 7.17 40.51
C GLY A 12 18.38 6.35 39.80
N VAL A 13 17.23 6.16 40.48
CA VAL A 13 16.08 5.45 39.88
C VAL A 13 15.31 6.33 38.90
N ALA A 14 15.23 7.66 39.14
CA ALA A 14 14.63 8.58 38.22
C ALA A 14 15.44 8.79 36.92
N LEU A 15 16.81 8.69 36.98
CA LEU A 15 17.66 8.74 35.79
C LEU A 15 17.64 7.45 34.96
N LEU A 16 17.35 6.31 35.58
CA LEU A 16 17.22 5.01 34.86
C LEU A 16 15.87 4.88 34.13
N LEU A 17 14.84 5.62 34.52
CA LEU A 17 13.52 5.63 33.86
C LEU A 17 13.45 6.61 32.68
N LEU A 18 14.40 7.54 32.55
CA LEU A 18 14.47 8.49 31.43
C LEU A 18 15.29 7.96 30.24
N ALA A 19 15.93 6.78 30.37
CA ALA A 19 16.59 6.08 29.29
C ALA A 19 15.72 5.02 28.58
N ALA A 20 14.38 5.02 28.82
CA ALA A 20 13.45 4.36 27.92
C ALA A 20 13.42 5.16 26.62
N GLY A 21 14.45 4.94 25.80
CA GLY A 21 14.56 5.49 24.48
C GLY A 21 13.25 5.22 23.74
N THR A 22 12.74 6.20 23.07
CA THR A 22 11.74 6.07 22.02
C THR A 22 12.27 5.00 21.05
N ALA A 23 11.91 3.74 21.30
CA ALA A 23 12.02 2.71 20.28
C ALA A 23 11.10 3.23 19.14
N CYS A 24 11.69 3.81 18.12
CA CYS A 24 11.02 4.08 16.88
C CYS A 24 10.42 2.73 16.47
N ALA A 25 9.11 2.58 16.58
CA ALA A 25 8.45 1.33 16.22
C ALA A 25 8.73 1.11 14.73
N GLU A 26 9.63 0.18 14.46
CA GLU A 26 10.04 -0.15 13.11
C GLU A 26 8.83 -0.70 12.38
N GLN A 27 8.34 0.02 11.36
CA GLN A 27 7.16 -0.35 10.61
C GLN A 27 7.34 -1.72 9.98
N THR A 28 6.44 -2.63 10.26
CA THR A 28 6.44 -3.99 9.73
C THR A 28 5.11 -4.35 9.10
N LEU A 29 5.16 -5.21 8.09
CA LEU A 29 4.00 -5.75 7.39
C LEU A 29 3.95 -7.27 7.60
N VAL A 30 2.79 -7.79 7.95
CA VAL A 30 2.57 -9.25 8.05
C VAL A 30 2.03 -9.76 6.74
N VAL A 31 2.78 -10.63 6.06
CA VAL A 31 2.45 -11.17 4.74
C VAL A 31 2.29 -12.68 4.82
N THR A 32 1.22 -13.19 4.20
CA THR A 32 1.01 -14.62 3.98
C THR A 32 1.26 -14.96 2.51
N ALA A 33 2.12 -15.95 2.25
CA ALA A 33 2.43 -16.38 0.90
C ALA A 33 2.55 -17.88 0.78
N GLU A 34 2.34 -18.38 -0.44
CA GLU A 34 2.43 -19.79 -0.80
C GLU A 34 3.68 -20.04 -1.64
N GLY A 35 4.47 -21.02 -1.22
CA GLY A 35 5.57 -21.56 -2.01
C GLY A 35 5.14 -22.81 -2.75
N LEU A 36 5.72 -23.01 -3.93
CA LEU A 36 5.47 -24.15 -4.82
C LEU A 36 6.79 -24.82 -5.23
N ALA A 37 6.76 -26.14 -5.39
CA ALA A 37 7.86 -26.90 -5.98
C ALA A 37 7.32 -28.09 -6.78
N ASP A 38 8.02 -28.48 -7.84
CA ASP A 38 7.73 -29.69 -8.60
C ASP A 38 8.37 -30.91 -7.90
N PRO A 39 7.60 -31.83 -7.28
CA PRO A 39 8.16 -32.95 -6.54
C PRO A 39 8.86 -33.97 -7.43
N ASN A 40 8.61 -33.93 -8.74
CA ASN A 40 9.14 -34.94 -9.69
C ASN A 40 10.52 -34.55 -10.22
N ALA A 41 11.11 -33.44 -9.79
CA ALA A 41 12.46 -33.08 -10.20
C ALA A 41 13.48 -34.18 -9.79
N ASP A 42 14.38 -34.54 -10.69
CA ASP A 42 15.35 -35.62 -10.45
C ASP A 42 16.26 -35.33 -9.25
N THR A 43 16.55 -34.06 -8.98
CA THR A 43 17.32 -33.61 -7.82
C THR A 43 16.63 -33.99 -6.50
N TYR A 44 15.30 -33.92 -6.44
CA TYR A 44 14.52 -34.20 -5.24
C TYR A 44 14.30 -35.68 -4.97
N LYS A 45 14.43 -36.52 -6.01
CA LYS A 45 14.41 -37.98 -5.85
C LYS A 45 15.59 -38.47 -5.00
N ARG A 46 16.73 -37.74 -5.03
CA ARG A 46 17.94 -38.05 -4.26
C ARG A 46 17.93 -37.43 -2.88
N ASP A 47 17.35 -36.21 -2.75
CA ASP A 47 17.32 -35.48 -1.50
C ASP A 47 15.98 -34.73 -1.35
N LYS A 48 15.10 -35.27 -0.51
CA LYS A 48 13.81 -34.64 -0.17
C LYS A 48 13.99 -33.38 0.68
N GLY A 49 15.09 -33.24 1.41
CA GLY A 49 15.40 -32.04 2.19
C GLY A 49 15.61 -30.84 1.28
N LEU A 50 16.27 -31.05 0.13
CA LEU A 50 16.47 -30.00 -0.88
C LEU A 50 15.13 -29.48 -1.43
N MET A 51 14.16 -30.37 -1.66
CA MET A 51 12.82 -29.98 -2.10
C MET A 51 12.13 -29.06 -1.06
N ILE A 52 12.22 -29.40 0.22
CA ILE A 52 11.63 -28.60 1.29
C ILE A 52 12.31 -27.24 1.39
N ASP A 53 13.62 -27.19 1.22
CA ASP A 53 14.37 -25.93 1.25
C ASP A 53 14.05 -25.04 0.05
N ASP A 54 13.89 -25.61 -1.15
CA ASP A 54 13.48 -24.87 -2.34
C ASP A 54 12.05 -24.37 -2.21
N LEU A 55 11.14 -25.18 -1.70
CA LEU A 55 9.77 -24.83 -1.40
C LEU A 55 9.69 -23.65 -0.40
N ARG A 56 10.48 -23.72 0.67
CA ARG A 56 10.60 -22.65 1.68
C ARG A 56 11.21 -21.38 1.07
N ARG A 57 12.16 -21.53 0.15
CA ARG A 57 12.79 -20.42 -0.56
C ARG A 57 11.79 -19.71 -1.48
N ASP A 58 10.98 -20.46 -2.25
CA ASP A 58 9.93 -19.87 -3.09
C ASP A 58 8.89 -19.14 -2.21
N ALA A 59 8.41 -19.74 -1.12
CA ALA A 59 7.46 -19.12 -0.21
C ALA A 59 7.99 -17.80 0.36
N ARG A 60 9.24 -17.74 0.81
CA ARG A 60 9.88 -16.51 1.31
C ARG A 60 10.04 -15.47 0.22
N ARG A 61 10.35 -15.89 -1.00
CA ARG A 61 10.42 -15.01 -2.17
C ARG A 61 9.05 -14.38 -2.45
N GLN A 62 7.97 -15.18 -2.40
CA GLN A 62 6.61 -14.67 -2.58
C GLN A 62 6.21 -13.68 -1.47
N VAL A 63 6.63 -13.91 -0.22
CA VAL A 63 6.44 -12.95 0.88
C VAL A 63 7.05 -11.59 0.53
N ILE A 64 8.28 -11.58 0.04
CA ILE A 64 9.00 -10.35 -0.32
C ILE A 64 8.39 -9.72 -1.57
N GLU A 65 8.04 -10.52 -2.58
CA GLU A 65 7.40 -10.03 -3.81
C GLU A 65 6.08 -9.32 -3.52
N LYS A 66 5.27 -9.86 -2.62
CA LYS A 66 4.04 -9.23 -2.14
C LYS A 66 4.33 -7.94 -1.37
N ALA A 67 5.30 -7.94 -0.46
CA ALA A 67 5.71 -6.75 0.27
C ALA A 67 6.23 -5.65 -0.67
N VAL A 68 6.99 -5.98 -1.70
CA VAL A 68 7.42 -5.05 -2.76
C VAL A 68 6.23 -4.54 -3.55
N GLY A 69 5.26 -5.41 -3.87
CA GLY A 69 4.02 -5.06 -4.58
C GLY A 69 3.17 -4.03 -3.84
N THR A 70 3.39 -3.82 -2.54
CA THR A 70 2.72 -2.74 -1.79
C THR A 70 3.24 -1.35 -2.15
N PHE A 71 4.45 -1.25 -2.73
CA PHE A 71 5.10 0.01 -3.09
C PHE A 71 5.25 0.23 -4.60
N ILE A 72 5.06 -0.83 -5.38
CA ILE A 72 5.24 -0.81 -6.84
C ILE A 72 4.01 -1.44 -7.48
N ASP A 73 3.43 -0.77 -8.49
CA ASP A 73 2.35 -1.38 -9.25
C ASP A 73 2.81 -2.62 -10.03
N SER A 74 1.83 -3.47 -10.36
CA SER A 74 2.12 -4.75 -11.03
C SER A 74 2.82 -4.59 -12.38
N THR A 75 2.50 -3.53 -13.15
CA THR A 75 3.11 -3.29 -14.46
C THR A 75 4.57 -2.89 -14.31
N THR A 76 4.84 -1.93 -13.44
CA THR A 76 6.20 -1.47 -13.13
C THR A 76 7.05 -2.60 -12.54
N LEU A 77 6.46 -3.46 -11.71
CA LEU A 77 7.15 -4.64 -11.15
C LEU A 77 7.54 -5.63 -12.26
N VAL A 78 6.65 -5.89 -13.22
CA VAL A 78 6.95 -6.77 -14.35
C VAL A 78 8.03 -6.18 -15.26
N GLU A 79 7.93 -4.88 -15.60
CA GLU A 79 8.91 -4.20 -16.45
C GLU A 79 10.32 -4.15 -15.85
N ASN A 80 10.41 -4.05 -14.53
CA ASN A 80 11.67 -3.94 -13.80
C ASN A 80 12.02 -5.21 -13.01
N TYR A 81 11.38 -6.34 -13.33
CA TYR A 81 11.47 -7.57 -12.53
C TYR A 81 12.93 -8.01 -12.27
N VAL A 82 13.77 -8.03 -13.31
CA VAL A 82 15.18 -8.43 -13.17
C VAL A 82 15.93 -7.54 -12.19
N LEU A 83 15.68 -6.23 -12.25
CA LEU A 83 16.35 -5.26 -11.39
C LEU A 83 15.86 -5.35 -9.93
N VAL A 84 14.57 -5.63 -9.74
CA VAL A 84 13.97 -5.90 -8.44
C VAL A 84 14.48 -7.24 -7.91
N GLU A 85 14.59 -8.26 -8.76
CA GLU A 85 15.14 -9.56 -8.41
C GLU A 85 16.54 -9.42 -7.85
N ASP A 86 17.45 -8.80 -8.60
CA ASP A 86 18.85 -8.68 -8.18
C ASP A 86 19.03 -7.88 -6.89
N LYS A 87 18.30 -6.76 -6.74
CA LYS A 87 18.48 -5.87 -5.58
C LYS A 87 17.67 -6.27 -4.36
N VAL A 88 16.44 -6.73 -4.54
CA VAL A 88 15.53 -7.04 -3.43
C VAL A 88 15.71 -8.48 -2.95
N PHE A 89 15.72 -9.43 -3.88
CA PHE A 89 15.76 -10.84 -3.50
C PHE A 89 17.16 -11.31 -3.06
N SER A 90 18.24 -10.70 -3.57
CA SER A 90 19.59 -10.94 -3.05
C SER A 90 19.76 -10.53 -1.58
N GLN A 91 19.00 -9.53 -1.14
CA GLN A 91 19.00 -9.03 0.24
C GLN A 91 17.85 -9.58 1.10
N SER A 92 17.14 -10.59 0.61
CA SER A 92 15.92 -11.14 1.25
C SER A 92 16.08 -11.54 2.71
N LYS A 93 17.27 -12.00 3.12
CA LYS A 93 17.55 -12.37 4.53
C LYS A 93 17.45 -11.19 5.49
N GLY A 94 17.68 -9.94 5.03
CA GLY A 94 17.57 -8.73 5.83
C GLY A 94 16.18 -8.07 5.79
N LEU A 95 15.28 -8.52 4.91
CA LEU A 95 13.95 -7.96 4.76
C LEU A 95 12.91 -8.66 5.62
N ILE A 96 13.02 -9.96 5.81
CA ILE A 96 12.13 -10.73 6.69
C ILE A 96 12.65 -10.60 8.11
N LYS A 97 11.86 -9.96 8.97
CA LYS A 97 12.17 -9.82 10.39
C LYS A 97 12.07 -11.15 11.11
N ARG A 98 10.97 -11.87 10.90
CA ARG A 98 10.75 -13.22 11.43
C ARG A 98 9.68 -13.97 10.66
N VAL A 99 9.76 -15.28 10.66
CA VAL A 99 8.67 -16.17 10.24
C VAL A 99 7.77 -16.38 11.45
N ILE A 100 6.48 -16.00 11.32
CA ILE A 100 5.48 -16.13 12.38
C ILE A 100 4.94 -17.57 12.42
N LYS A 101 4.65 -18.11 11.23
CA LYS A 101 4.10 -19.45 11.06
C LYS A 101 4.54 -20.04 9.73
N GLU A 102 4.84 -21.32 9.74
CA GLU A 102 5.11 -22.16 8.56
C GLU A 102 4.21 -23.38 8.64
N SER A 103 3.54 -23.73 7.53
CA SER A 103 2.75 -24.96 7.46
C SER A 103 3.64 -26.15 7.17
N ASP A 104 3.19 -27.35 7.50
CA ASP A 104 3.79 -28.56 6.93
C ASP A 104 3.63 -28.54 5.40
N PRO A 105 4.62 -29.07 4.63
CA PRO A 105 4.49 -29.24 3.21
C PRO A 105 3.42 -30.31 2.88
N TRP A 106 2.63 -30.06 1.83
CA TRP A 106 1.66 -31.04 1.35
C TRP A 106 1.72 -31.15 -0.17
N LEU A 107 1.43 -32.35 -0.68
CA LEU A 107 1.27 -32.59 -2.11
C LEU A 107 -0.17 -32.23 -2.51
N GLY A 108 -0.31 -31.32 -3.48
CA GLY A 108 -1.60 -30.97 -4.07
C GLY A 108 -2.02 -32.00 -5.16
N GLU A 109 -3.32 -32.08 -5.40
CA GLU A 109 -3.86 -32.87 -6.52
C GLU A 109 -3.47 -32.27 -7.89
N ASP A 110 -3.07 -30.99 -7.92
CA ASP A 110 -2.48 -30.31 -9.07
C ASP A 110 -1.09 -30.83 -9.45
N GLY A 111 -0.47 -31.58 -8.55
CA GLY A 111 0.85 -32.18 -8.72
C GLY A 111 2.01 -31.37 -8.16
N PHE A 112 1.76 -30.21 -7.55
CA PHE A 112 2.78 -29.41 -6.86
C PHE A 112 2.89 -29.78 -5.38
N MET A 113 4.09 -29.63 -4.84
CA MET A 113 4.27 -29.47 -3.40
C MET A 113 3.98 -28.04 -3.01
N HIS A 114 3.24 -27.88 -1.92
CA HIS A 114 2.80 -26.59 -1.38
C HIS A 114 3.31 -26.36 0.03
N MET A 115 3.52 -25.10 0.38
CA MET A 115 3.80 -24.63 1.74
C MET A 115 3.30 -23.21 1.93
N LEU A 116 2.64 -22.92 3.05
CA LEU A 116 2.27 -21.57 3.43
C LEU A 116 3.24 -21.02 4.46
N ILE A 117 3.70 -19.79 4.24
CA ILE A 117 4.50 -19.03 5.19
C ILE A 117 3.76 -17.73 5.53
N LYS A 118 3.65 -17.44 6.83
CA LYS A 118 3.24 -16.14 7.37
C LYS A 118 4.46 -15.50 8.02
N ALA A 119 4.88 -14.34 7.53
CA ALA A 119 6.10 -13.67 7.97
C ALA A 119 5.89 -12.18 8.19
N GLU A 120 6.69 -11.61 9.09
CA GLU A 120 6.78 -10.18 9.35
C GLU A 120 7.96 -9.61 8.55
N VAL A 121 7.70 -8.57 7.75
CA VAL A 121 8.66 -7.94 6.82
C VAL A 121 8.90 -6.50 7.25
N TYR A 122 10.14 -6.04 7.20
CA TYR A 122 10.52 -4.64 7.43
C TYR A 122 10.10 -3.76 6.26
N VAL A 123 9.07 -2.95 6.46
CA VAL A 123 8.53 -2.05 5.43
C VAL A 123 9.53 -0.96 5.04
N GLY A 124 10.22 -0.37 6.02
CA GLY A 124 11.24 0.64 5.78
C GLY A 124 12.36 0.14 4.88
N ASN A 125 12.91 -1.03 5.16
CA ASN A 125 13.99 -1.63 4.38
C ASN A 125 13.56 -1.93 2.94
N VAL A 126 12.34 -2.45 2.74
CA VAL A 126 11.78 -2.66 1.39
C VAL A 126 11.65 -1.34 0.66
N ARG A 127 11.09 -0.32 1.31
CA ARG A 127 10.93 1.03 0.76
C ARG A 127 12.27 1.65 0.33
N ASP A 128 13.30 1.55 1.16
CA ASP A 128 14.61 2.13 0.90
C ASP A 128 15.31 1.49 -0.31
N ILE A 129 15.17 0.17 -0.47
CA ILE A 129 15.68 -0.54 -1.64
C ILE A 129 14.97 -0.07 -2.91
N ILE A 130 13.64 0.09 -2.85
CA ILE A 130 12.82 0.53 -3.98
C ILE A 130 13.15 1.97 -4.37
N LYS A 131 13.36 2.88 -3.41
CA LYS A 131 13.82 4.27 -3.67
C LYS A 131 15.14 4.33 -4.45
N GLY A 132 16.01 3.35 -4.26
CA GLY A 132 17.27 3.22 -4.98
C GLY A 132 17.14 2.72 -6.43
N LEU A 133 15.94 2.38 -6.91
CA LEU A 133 15.73 1.91 -8.29
C LEU A 133 15.56 3.10 -9.26
N PRO A 134 16.40 3.22 -10.32
CA PRO A 134 16.49 4.44 -11.14
C PRO A 134 15.22 4.76 -11.94
N LYS A 135 14.34 3.80 -12.19
CA LYS A 135 13.13 3.94 -13.02
C LYS A 135 11.83 4.12 -12.24
N LEU A 136 11.89 4.09 -10.90
CA LEU A 136 10.69 4.24 -10.10
C LEU A 136 10.42 5.72 -9.84
N SER A 137 9.58 6.29 -10.66
CA SER A 137 9.08 7.65 -10.48
C SER A 137 8.03 7.66 -9.37
N ARG A 138 8.28 8.39 -8.29
CA ARG A 138 7.31 8.68 -7.23
C ARG A 138 5.97 9.19 -7.81
N THR A 139 6.04 10.03 -8.83
CA THR A 139 4.85 10.52 -9.54
C THR A 139 4.07 9.41 -10.23
N GLY A 140 4.76 8.41 -10.79
CA GLY A 140 4.12 7.22 -11.36
C GLY A 140 3.38 6.42 -10.31
N TYR A 141 4.02 6.17 -9.18
CA TYR A 141 3.42 5.48 -8.03
C TYR A 141 2.17 6.22 -7.53
N ILE A 142 2.25 7.53 -7.29
CA ILE A 142 1.12 8.35 -6.83
C ILE A 142 -0.05 8.27 -7.82
N LYS A 143 0.22 8.38 -9.13
CA LYS A 143 -0.80 8.30 -10.18
C LYS A 143 -1.50 6.94 -10.24
N GLN A 144 -0.79 5.87 -9.94
CA GLN A 144 -1.33 4.50 -9.97
C GLN A 144 -2.08 4.14 -8.68
N HIS A 145 -1.75 4.78 -7.55
CA HIS A 145 -2.36 4.56 -6.24
C HIS A 145 -3.41 5.62 -5.88
N GLY A 146 -4.26 5.95 -6.82
CA GLY A 146 -5.42 6.79 -6.57
C GLY A 146 -5.25 8.24 -7.00
N ASN A 147 -4.01 8.68 -7.25
CA ASN A 147 -3.74 10.06 -7.66
C ASN A 147 -4.52 11.10 -6.84
N PRO A 148 -4.39 11.08 -5.49
CA PRO A 148 -5.26 11.81 -4.60
C PRO A 148 -5.16 13.32 -4.82
N LYS A 149 -6.30 13.99 -4.64
CA LYS A 149 -6.42 15.44 -4.69
C LYS A 149 -6.30 15.98 -3.28
N ILE A 150 -5.39 16.91 -3.08
CA ILE A 150 -5.13 17.50 -1.76
C ILE A 150 -5.52 18.97 -1.78
N SER A 151 -6.41 19.37 -0.88
CA SER A 151 -6.69 20.78 -0.61
C SER A 151 -5.84 21.28 0.55
N VAL A 152 -5.53 22.56 0.54
CA VAL A 152 -4.71 23.22 1.55
C VAL A 152 -5.39 24.50 1.99
N ALA A 153 -5.51 24.69 3.29
CA ALA A 153 -5.94 25.96 3.89
C ALA A 153 -5.01 26.32 5.05
N VAL A 154 -4.48 27.53 5.06
CA VAL A 154 -3.64 28.04 6.15
C VAL A 154 -4.24 29.32 6.68
N MET A 155 -4.58 29.32 7.97
CA MET A 155 -5.12 30.47 8.70
C MET A 155 -4.02 31.10 9.54
N ALA A 156 -3.95 32.41 9.53
CA ALA A 156 -3.03 33.21 10.35
C ALA A 156 -3.83 34.20 11.23
N GLN A 157 -3.36 34.38 12.47
CA GLN A 157 -3.94 35.32 13.42
C GLN A 157 -2.84 36.16 14.04
N ASP A 158 -2.97 37.49 13.97
CA ASP A 158 -2.16 38.43 14.74
C ASP A 158 -2.84 38.72 16.07
N ALA A 159 -2.21 38.36 17.17
CA ALA A 159 -2.75 38.56 18.53
C ALA A 159 -3.02 40.03 18.88
N GLN A 160 -2.35 40.98 18.22
CA GLN A 160 -2.54 42.42 18.48
C GLN A 160 -3.60 43.06 17.59
N ARG A 161 -3.94 42.51 16.43
CA ARG A 161 -4.94 43.05 15.50
C ARG A 161 -6.35 42.57 15.78
N GLY A 162 -6.55 41.74 16.81
CA GLY A 162 -7.85 41.19 17.16
C GLY A 162 -7.92 39.68 16.96
N SER A 163 -9.08 39.11 17.32
CA SER A 163 -9.25 37.64 17.31
C SER A 163 -9.61 37.04 15.95
N GLU A 164 -9.63 37.82 14.88
CA GLU A 164 -10.06 37.36 13.57
C GLU A 164 -8.92 36.63 12.86
N GLU A 165 -9.18 35.36 12.51
CA GLU A 165 -8.26 34.53 11.73
C GLU A 165 -8.44 34.87 10.24
N THR A 166 -7.33 35.16 9.56
CA THR A 166 -7.32 35.42 8.11
C THR A 166 -6.61 34.31 7.36
N ARG A 167 -7.11 34.01 6.18
CA ARG A 167 -6.49 33.03 5.30
C ARG A 167 -5.20 33.60 4.72
N SER A 168 -4.13 32.76 4.69
CA SER A 168 -2.84 33.16 4.17
C SER A 168 -2.54 32.49 2.84
N ASP A 169 -2.72 33.22 1.75
CA ASP A 169 -2.38 32.74 0.40
C ASP A 169 -0.88 32.47 0.24
N ILE A 170 -0.04 33.25 0.93
CA ILE A 170 1.44 33.09 0.88
C ILE A 170 1.84 31.71 1.41
N ALA A 171 1.42 31.39 2.66
CA ALA A 171 1.75 30.09 3.27
C ALA A 171 1.13 28.92 2.50
N GLU A 172 -0.11 29.09 1.99
CA GLU A 172 -0.77 28.08 1.17
C GLU A 172 -0.02 27.80 -0.13
N ASN A 173 0.39 28.84 -0.85
CA ASN A 173 1.05 28.67 -2.14
C ASN A 173 2.39 27.95 -2.02
N ILE A 174 3.15 28.24 -0.96
CA ILE A 174 4.41 27.53 -0.69
C ILE A 174 4.15 26.06 -0.38
N LEU A 175 3.13 25.75 0.43
CA LEU A 175 2.77 24.37 0.74
C LEU A 175 2.23 23.66 -0.50
N LYS A 176 1.37 24.30 -1.30
CA LYS A 176 0.86 23.76 -2.57
C LYS A 176 1.99 23.45 -3.55
N GLU A 177 3.00 24.32 -3.65
CA GLU A 177 4.18 24.08 -4.48
C GLU A 177 4.93 22.82 -4.04
N ARG A 178 5.16 22.65 -2.75
CA ARG A 178 5.83 21.46 -2.22
C ARG A 178 5.04 20.19 -2.48
N ILE A 179 3.75 20.18 -2.20
CA ILE A 179 2.84 19.06 -2.46
C ILE A 179 2.86 18.69 -3.94
N SER A 180 2.79 19.68 -4.84
CA SER A 180 2.85 19.48 -6.27
C SER A 180 4.20 18.89 -6.73
N ARG A 181 5.31 19.34 -6.14
CA ARG A 181 6.65 18.77 -6.41
C ARG A 181 6.78 17.29 -6.00
N PHE A 182 5.99 16.84 -5.03
CA PHE A 182 5.88 15.43 -4.69
C PHE A 182 5.16 14.60 -5.75
N GLY A 183 4.36 15.25 -6.61
CA GLY A 183 3.56 14.61 -7.65
C GLY A 183 2.08 14.47 -7.31
N TYR A 184 1.62 15.02 -6.18
CA TYR A 184 0.21 15.06 -5.82
C TYR A 184 -0.55 16.15 -6.58
N ARG A 185 -1.85 15.95 -6.74
CA ARG A 185 -2.75 16.94 -7.34
C ARG A 185 -3.22 17.92 -6.29
N VAL A 186 -2.90 19.17 -6.49
CA VAL A 186 -3.43 20.25 -5.64
C VAL A 186 -4.82 20.62 -6.12
N TRP A 187 -5.77 20.67 -5.20
CA TRP A 187 -7.18 20.96 -5.43
C TRP A 187 -7.59 22.25 -4.75
N SER A 188 -8.32 23.09 -5.46
CA SER A 188 -8.90 24.31 -4.89
C SER A 188 -10.36 24.09 -4.54
N GLU A 189 -10.64 23.96 -3.27
CA GLU A 189 -11.98 23.76 -2.75
C GLU A 189 -12.87 24.99 -3.01
N GLU A 190 -12.30 26.19 -2.88
CA GLU A 190 -12.98 27.45 -3.14
C GLU A 190 -13.43 27.58 -4.61
N LEU A 191 -12.53 27.29 -5.55
CA LEU A 191 -12.88 27.29 -6.98
C LEU A 191 -13.97 26.26 -7.29
N THR A 192 -13.90 25.08 -6.66
CA THR A 192 -14.92 24.05 -6.83
C THR A 192 -16.27 24.49 -6.30
N GLN A 193 -16.33 25.11 -5.13
CA GLN A 193 -17.58 25.63 -4.57
C GLN A 193 -18.14 26.81 -5.39
N ARG A 194 -17.27 27.64 -5.95
CA ARG A 194 -17.68 28.73 -6.85
C ARG A 194 -18.27 28.16 -8.15
N LEU A 195 -17.60 27.20 -8.79
CA LEU A 195 -18.12 26.54 -9.98
C LEU A 195 -19.47 25.85 -9.72
N LYS A 196 -19.62 25.17 -8.59
CA LYS A 196 -20.91 24.56 -8.22
C LYS A 196 -22.02 25.59 -8.10
N ARG A 197 -21.75 26.75 -7.50
CA ARG A 197 -22.73 27.83 -7.39
C ARG A 197 -23.07 28.41 -8.77
N GLU A 198 -22.07 28.73 -9.58
CA GLU A 198 -22.26 29.26 -10.94
C GLU A 198 -23.07 28.30 -11.81
N MET A 199 -22.80 26.98 -11.73
CA MET A 199 -23.57 25.97 -12.44
C MET A 199 -25.04 25.93 -12.00
N MET A 200 -25.29 26.06 -10.68
CA MET A 200 -26.66 26.09 -10.16
C MET A 200 -27.39 27.39 -10.52
N GLU A 201 -26.72 28.52 -10.51
CA GLU A 201 -27.29 29.83 -10.87
C GLU A 201 -27.63 29.89 -12.36
N THR A 202 -26.84 29.26 -13.22
CA THR A 202 -27.08 29.21 -14.67
C THR A 202 -28.02 28.08 -15.11
N ALA A 203 -28.42 27.20 -14.19
CA ALA A 203 -29.32 26.07 -14.50
C ALA A 203 -30.73 26.58 -14.78
N THR A 204 -31.25 26.23 -15.95
CA THR A 204 -32.66 26.46 -16.33
C THR A 204 -33.57 25.36 -15.77
N LEU A 205 -34.88 25.58 -15.75
CA LEU A 205 -35.85 24.58 -15.28
C LEU A 205 -35.71 23.24 -16.02
N ASP A 206 -35.39 23.29 -17.32
CA ASP A 206 -35.30 22.10 -18.18
C ASP A 206 -34.03 21.27 -17.92
N ASN A 207 -32.91 21.88 -17.51
CA ASN A 207 -31.63 21.18 -17.29
C ASN A 207 -31.21 21.05 -15.80
N ARG A 208 -32.09 21.51 -14.89
CA ARG A 208 -31.76 21.58 -13.45
C ARG A 208 -31.45 20.21 -12.84
N THR A 209 -32.15 19.17 -13.27
CA THR A 209 -31.91 17.79 -12.82
C THR A 209 -30.55 17.30 -13.27
N GLU A 210 -30.19 17.48 -14.55
CA GLU A 210 -28.90 17.10 -15.12
C GLU A 210 -27.76 17.89 -14.46
N THR A 211 -27.96 19.19 -14.25
CA THR A 211 -27.00 20.06 -13.54
C THR A 211 -26.78 19.58 -12.10
N THR A 212 -27.87 19.24 -11.39
CA THR A 212 -27.77 18.71 -10.02
C THR A 212 -26.99 17.39 -9.98
N VAL A 213 -27.25 16.48 -10.91
CA VAL A 213 -26.47 15.24 -11.06
C VAL A 213 -25.01 15.55 -11.37
N SER A 214 -24.72 16.44 -12.30
CA SER A 214 -23.34 16.84 -12.64
C SER A 214 -22.61 17.45 -11.45
N ILE A 215 -23.27 18.32 -10.67
CA ILE A 215 -22.71 18.90 -9.45
C ILE A 215 -22.44 17.84 -8.38
N SER A 216 -23.31 16.85 -8.23
CA SER A 216 -23.11 15.73 -7.28
C SER A 216 -21.92 14.87 -7.62
N HIS A 217 -21.57 14.75 -8.91
CA HIS A 217 -20.37 14.05 -9.37
C HIS A 217 -19.07 14.87 -9.28
N MET A 218 -19.15 16.18 -9.02
CA MET A 218 -17.97 17.00 -8.75
C MET A 218 -17.42 16.67 -7.36
N LYS A 219 -16.46 15.76 -7.35
CA LYS A 219 -15.78 15.30 -6.12
C LYS A 219 -15.05 16.47 -5.46
N ALA A 220 -15.07 16.48 -4.13
CA ALA A 220 -14.17 17.30 -3.29
C ALA A 220 -12.71 16.77 -3.39
N SER A 221 -11.78 17.41 -2.67
CA SER A 221 -10.45 16.85 -2.43
C SER A 221 -10.56 15.53 -1.64
N ASP A 222 -9.61 14.61 -1.87
CA ASP A 222 -9.55 13.36 -1.12
C ASP A 222 -9.01 13.60 0.30
N PHE A 223 -8.05 14.53 0.41
CA PHE A 223 -7.46 14.95 1.68
C PHE A 223 -7.46 16.47 1.81
N SER A 224 -7.62 16.95 3.05
CA SER A 224 -7.55 18.37 3.38
C SER A 224 -6.49 18.63 4.43
N ILE A 225 -5.53 19.50 4.11
CA ILE A 225 -4.51 19.98 5.04
C ILE A 225 -4.94 21.34 5.60
N TYR A 226 -5.05 21.41 6.91
CA TYR A 226 -5.39 22.63 7.63
C TYR A 226 -4.22 23.08 8.49
N GLY A 227 -3.68 24.25 8.21
CA GLY A 227 -2.70 24.94 9.03
C GLY A 227 -3.32 26.10 9.80
N ARG A 228 -2.90 26.32 11.04
CA ARG A 228 -3.27 27.50 11.82
C ARG A 228 -2.04 28.03 12.53
N ALA A 229 -1.75 29.32 12.37
CA ALA A 229 -0.62 29.98 12.99
C ALA A 229 -1.07 31.22 13.77
N LYS A 230 -0.50 31.44 14.96
CA LYS A 230 -0.72 32.66 15.78
C LYS A 230 0.59 33.38 15.97
N PHE A 231 0.56 34.70 15.76
CA PHE A 231 1.69 35.61 15.93
C PHE A 231 1.44 36.59 17.06
N ASP A 232 2.53 37.08 17.62
CA ASP A 232 2.56 38.27 18.48
C ASP A 232 3.52 39.27 17.83
N THR A 233 3.04 40.48 17.69
CA THR A 233 3.82 41.60 17.11
C THR A 233 4.48 42.38 18.23
N ARG A 234 5.82 42.38 18.28
CA ARG A 234 6.60 43.12 19.28
C ARG A 234 7.33 44.27 18.63
N SER A 235 7.09 45.47 19.19
CA SER A 235 7.74 46.70 18.72
C SER A 235 8.64 47.27 19.81
N ILE A 236 9.87 47.60 19.43
CA ILE A 236 10.84 48.28 20.30
C ILE A 236 11.21 49.59 19.61
N VAL A 237 11.13 50.72 20.37
CA VAL A 237 11.58 52.01 19.89
C VAL A 237 13.00 52.28 20.44
N LEU A 238 13.95 52.41 19.54
CA LEU A 238 15.34 52.81 19.89
C LEU A 238 15.35 54.32 20.11
N LYS A 239 15.27 54.77 21.38
CA LYS A 239 15.16 56.18 21.79
C LYS A 239 16.19 57.13 21.18
N PRO A 240 17.48 56.79 21.00
CA PRO A 240 18.45 57.74 20.43
C PRO A 240 18.16 58.12 18.98
N ALA A 241 17.49 57.24 18.20
CA ALA A 241 17.29 57.41 16.76
C ALA A 241 15.81 57.45 16.36
N GLU A 242 14.85 57.33 17.33
CA GLU A 242 13.41 57.21 17.13
C GLU A 242 12.99 56.08 16.14
N ILE A 243 13.89 55.09 15.94
CA ILE A 243 13.62 53.97 15.02
C ILE A 243 12.76 52.96 15.72
N LYS A 244 11.58 52.71 15.16
CA LYS A 244 10.67 51.63 15.60
C LYS A 244 11.05 50.34 14.86
N ILE A 245 11.53 49.37 15.62
CA ILE A 245 11.77 48.01 15.11
C ILE A 245 10.59 47.16 15.51
N THR A 246 9.91 46.60 14.51
CA THR A 246 8.79 45.67 14.72
C THR A 246 9.27 44.25 14.35
N LYS A 247 8.95 43.30 15.21
CA LYS A 247 9.22 41.85 14.96
C LYS A 247 7.95 41.05 15.13
N TYR A 248 7.75 40.11 14.25
CA TYR A 248 6.68 39.12 14.30
C TYR A 248 7.21 37.84 14.94
N VAL A 249 6.54 37.35 15.97
CA VAL A 249 6.97 36.17 16.74
C VAL A 249 5.86 35.12 16.69
N LEU A 250 6.14 33.93 16.18
CA LEU A 250 5.19 32.84 16.20
C LEU A 250 4.99 32.33 17.63
N THR A 251 3.74 32.38 18.10
CA THR A 251 3.37 31.97 19.46
C THR A 251 2.80 30.56 19.51
N SER A 252 2.07 30.15 18.47
CA SER A 252 1.57 28.81 18.33
C SER A 252 1.27 28.50 16.86
N TRP A 253 1.31 27.21 16.52
CA TRP A 253 0.80 26.72 15.26
C TRP A 253 0.29 25.28 15.38
N THR A 254 -0.64 24.91 14.53
CA THR A 254 -1.12 23.54 14.40
C THR A 254 -1.28 23.20 12.94
N VAL A 255 -0.99 21.94 12.61
CA VAL A 255 -1.26 21.38 11.27
C VAL A 255 -1.98 20.08 11.46
N LYS A 256 -3.01 19.86 10.66
CA LYS A 256 -3.72 18.60 10.60
C LYS A 256 -4.05 18.22 9.16
N CYS A 257 -4.12 16.91 8.91
CA CYS A 257 -4.61 16.37 7.67
C CYS A 257 -5.83 15.49 7.94
N VAL A 258 -6.88 15.72 7.18
CA VAL A 258 -8.15 14.99 7.29
C VAL A 258 -8.38 14.21 6.02
N ASP A 259 -8.75 12.94 6.15
CA ASP A 259 -9.34 12.14 5.07
C ASP A 259 -10.79 12.57 4.89
N ASN A 260 -11.11 13.18 3.75
CA ASN A 260 -12.44 13.71 3.48
C ASN A 260 -13.51 12.63 3.22
N HIS A 261 -13.10 11.37 3.02
CA HIS A 261 -14.02 10.25 2.84
C HIS A 261 -14.49 9.67 4.17
N THR A 262 -13.58 9.56 5.13
CA THR A 262 -13.83 8.97 6.45
C THR A 262 -14.07 10.02 7.53
N GLY A 263 -13.56 11.23 7.34
CA GLY A 263 -13.53 12.30 8.36
C GLY A 263 -12.45 12.10 9.42
N GLU A 264 -11.59 11.10 9.27
CA GLU A 264 -10.49 10.85 10.20
C GLU A 264 -9.41 11.91 10.09
N GLU A 265 -8.91 12.38 11.25
CA GLU A 265 -7.68 13.15 11.33
C GLU A 265 -6.49 12.19 11.28
N ILE A 266 -5.93 11.99 10.09
CA ILE A 266 -4.82 11.05 9.85
C ILE A 266 -3.46 11.62 10.27
N TYR A 267 -3.36 12.91 10.48
CA TYR A 267 -2.14 13.58 10.95
C TYR A 267 -2.47 14.79 11.79
N PHE A 268 -1.72 14.98 12.85
CA PHE A 268 -1.80 16.12 13.73
C PHE A 268 -0.42 16.50 14.26
N ASN A 269 -0.03 17.76 14.12
CA ASN A 269 1.21 18.31 14.67
C ASN A 269 0.99 19.71 15.23
N ASN A 270 1.45 19.93 16.45
CA ASN A 270 1.40 21.23 17.14
C ASN A 270 2.78 21.67 17.66
N LYS A 271 3.86 21.09 17.17
CA LYS A 271 5.21 21.46 17.58
C LYS A 271 5.50 22.89 17.14
N VAL A 272 5.67 23.79 18.09
CA VAL A 272 6.11 25.15 17.80
C VAL A 272 7.60 25.12 17.48
N PRO A 273 8.03 25.63 16.31
CA PRO A 273 9.44 25.77 16.03
C PRO A 273 10.09 26.68 17.08
N ARG A 274 11.32 26.36 17.49
CA ARG A 274 12.08 27.19 18.45
C ARG A 274 12.04 28.62 17.97
N ALA A 275 11.68 29.54 18.90
CA ALA A 275 11.33 30.93 18.71
C ALA A 275 12.03 31.58 17.51
N LYS A 276 11.31 31.75 16.43
CA LYS A 276 11.71 32.54 15.28
C LYS A 276 11.00 33.88 15.32
N SER A 277 11.72 34.92 14.99
CA SER A 277 11.17 36.24 14.82
C SER A 277 11.55 36.76 13.44
N TRP A 278 10.60 37.43 12.80
CA TRP A 278 10.72 37.93 11.43
C TRP A 278 10.54 39.42 11.36
N ALA A 279 11.06 40.06 10.31
CA ALA A 279 10.95 41.49 10.10
C ALA A 279 9.59 41.90 9.53
N SER A 280 8.91 41.03 8.81
CA SER A 280 7.59 41.24 8.23
C SER A 280 6.66 40.05 8.45
N GLU A 281 5.36 40.29 8.29
CA GLU A 281 4.32 39.27 8.34
C GLU A 281 4.47 38.27 7.15
N ASP A 282 4.76 38.80 5.96
CA ASP A 282 4.94 37.97 4.76
C ASP A 282 6.10 37.00 4.91
N GLU A 283 7.26 37.45 5.43
CA GLU A 283 8.40 36.62 5.73
C GLU A 283 8.06 35.53 6.75
N ALA A 284 7.26 35.87 7.77
CA ALA A 284 6.77 34.90 8.74
C ALA A 284 5.86 33.83 8.10
N LEU A 285 4.93 34.27 7.24
CA LEU A 285 4.00 33.39 6.55
C LEU A 285 4.70 32.50 5.52
N GLU A 286 5.75 33.01 4.83
CA GLU A 286 6.60 32.20 3.96
C GLU A 286 7.31 31.08 4.74
N ASP A 287 7.93 31.43 5.87
CA ASP A 287 8.63 30.45 6.70
C ASP A 287 7.66 29.42 7.30
N ILE A 288 6.44 29.82 7.66
CA ILE A 288 5.40 28.89 8.08
C ILE A 288 5.03 27.90 6.96
N GLY A 289 4.82 28.39 5.75
CA GLY A 289 4.57 27.52 4.59
C GLY A 289 5.70 26.54 4.37
N ARG A 290 6.97 26.97 4.56
CA ARG A 290 8.15 26.10 4.50
C ARG A 290 8.20 25.09 5.63
N LEU A 291 7.86 25.49 6.86
CA LEU A 291 7.79 24.59 8.04
C LEU A 291 6.73 23.53 7.85
N ILE A 292 5.52 23.92 7.48
CA ILE A 292 4.45 22.96 7.16
C ILE A 292 4.89 22.05 6.03
N GLY A 293 5.47 22.62 4.96
CA GLY A 293 5.96 21.83 3.83
C GLY A 293 7.10 20.89 4.18
N SER A 294 7.90 21.18 5.22
CA SER A 294 8.94 20.24 5.70
C SER A 294 8.36 19.12 6.57
N GLU A 295 7.33 19.42 7.35
CA GLU A 295 6.58 18.40 8.10
C GLU A 295 5.82 17.45 7.16
N PHE A 296 5.23 17.99 6.07
CA PHE A 296 4.66 17.19 4.98
C PHE A 296 5.76 16.79 3.97
N SER A 297 6.97 16.60 4.48
CA SER A 297 8.08 16.05 3.71
C SER A 297 7.76 14.65 3.18
N GLN A 298 8.71 14.13 2.44
CA GLN A 298 8.63 12.80 1.87
C GLN A 298 8.13 11.73 2.87
N GLU A 299 8.55 11.80 4.13
CA GLU A 299 8.18 10.82 5.17
C GLU A 299 6.68 10.85 5.48
N PHE A 300 6.09 12.03 5.71
CA PHE A 300 4.67 12.12 6.02
C PHE A 300 3.79 11.57 4.89
N PHE A 301 4.03 12.02 3.65
CA PHE A 301 3.24 11.55 2.52
C PHE A 301 3.42 10.04 2.29
N GLU A 302 4.63 9.52 2.46
CA GLU A 302 4.91 8.10 2.33
C GLU A 302 4.30 7.29 3.47
N ASP A 303 4.32 7.80 4.69
CA ASP A 303 3.89 7.04 5.87
C ASP A 303 2.38 7.11 6.13
N HIS A 304 1.72 8.23 5.79
CA HIS A 304 0.32 8.46 6.16
C HIS A 304 -0.64 8.50 4.97
N LEU A 305 -0.22 9.06 3.83
CA LEU A 305 -1.08 9.15 2.65
C LEU A 305 -0.93 7.98 1.68
N MET A 306 0.22 7.32 1.70
CA MET A 306 0.49 6.15 0.88
C MET A 306 0.49 4.91 1.76
N GLN A 307 -0.69 4.50 2.21
CA GLN A 307 -0.80 3.24 2.94
C GLN A 307 -0.43 2.08 2.01
N PRO A 308 0.52 1.22 2.40
CA PRO A 308 0.99 0.15 1.55
C PRO A 308 -0.09 -0.90 1.30
N THR A 309 -1.03 -1.05 2.23
CA THR A 309 -2.12 -2.02 2.14
C THR A 309 -3.45 -1.41 2.57
N LYS A 310 -4.53 -2.01 2.07
CA LYS A 310 -5.89 -1.67 2.49
C LYS A 310 -6.70 -2.94 2.72
N ILE A 311 -7.46 -2.96 3.81
CA ILE A 311 -8.35 -4.06 4.15
C ILE A 311 -9.69 -3.85 3.45
N TYR A 312 -10.19 -4.90 2.80
CA TYR A 312 -11.47 -4.94 2.13
C TYR A 312 -12.30 -6.10 2.63
N GLU A 313 -13.60 -5.88 2.72
CA GLU A 313 -14.57 -6.96 2.86
C GLU A 313 -14.93 -7.50 1.48
N LEU A 314 -14.55 -8.74 1.19
CA LEU A 314 -14.95 -9.44 -0.02
C LEU A 314 -16.21 -10.27 0.26
N HIS A 315 -17.32 -9.84 -0.30
CA HIS A 315 -18.61 -10.52 -0.23
C HIS A 315 -18.79 -11.38 -1.47
N VAL A 316 -18.79 -12.70 -1.31
CA VAL A 316 -18.97 -13.64 -2.42
C VAL A 316 -20.32 -14.33 -2.29
N SER A 317 -21.21 -14.09 -3.25
CA SER A 317 -22.50 -14.76 -3.35
C SER A 317 -22.44 -15.97 -4.28
N GLY A 318 -23.27 -16.98 -4.02
CA GLY A 318 -23.44 -18.14 -4.89
C GLY A 318 -22.43 -19.26 -4.69
N LEU A 319 -21.59 -19.22 -3.64
CA LEU A 319 -20.67 -20.33 -3.34
C LEU A 319 -21.44 -21.61 -3.06
N PRO A 320 -21.07 -22.77 -3.66
CA PRO A 320 -21.83 -24.00 -3.56
C PRO A 320 -21.79 -24.63 -2.15
N ASP A 321 -20.64 -24.63 -1.50
CA ASP A 321 -20.44 -25.21 -0.18
C ASP A 321 -19.28 -24.54 0.59
N TYR A 322 -19.08 -24.97 1.83
CA TYR A 322 -18.04 -24.46 2.72
C TYR A 322 -16.63 -24.81 2.23
N ASP A 323 -16.43 -26.03 1.72
CA ASP A 323 -15.13 -26.51 1.26
C ASP A 323 -14.66 -25.73 0.04
N PHE A 324 -15.56 -25.36 -0.86
CA PHE A 324 -15.28 -24.44 -1.96
C PHE A 324 -14.85 -23.07 -1.44
N GLY A 325 -15.52 -22.57 -0.39
CA GLY A 325 -15.11 -21.32 0.28
C GLY A 325 -13.71 -21.36 0.88
N VAL A 326 -13.34 -22.48 1.51
CA VAL A 326 -11.98 -22.68 2.06
C VAL A 326 -10.95 -22.77 0.93
N MET A 327 -11.26 -23.44 -0.18
CA MET A 327 -10.38 -23.50 -1.34
C MET A 327 -10.21 -22.13 -1.99
N LEU A 328 -11.27 -21.36 -2.12
CA LEU A 328 -11.20 -19.99 -2.61
C LEU A 328 -10.27 -19.13 -1.74
N LYS A 329 -10.31 -19.27 -0.40
CA LYS A 329 -9.33 -18.61 0.49
C LYS A 329 -7.89 -18.96 0.11
N LYS A 330 -7.59 -20.24 -0.15
CA LYS A 330 -6.23 -20.67 -0.52
C LYS A 330 -5.80 -20.07 -1.85
N GLU A 331 -6.69 -20.06 -2.85
CA GLU A 331 -6.42 -19.43 -4.14
C GLU A 331 -6.16 -17.93 -4.01
N LEU A 332 -6.96 -17.22 -3.21
CA LEU A 332 -6.78 -15.80 -2.93
C LEU A 332 -5.42 -15.52 -2.29
N ILE A 333 -5.00 -16.31 -1.30
CA ILE A 333 -3.67 -16.17 -0.66
C ILE A 333 -2.54 -16.32 -1.70
N GLY A 334 -2.70 -17.16 -2.70
CA GLY A 334 -1.72 -17.33 -3.77
C GLY A 334 -1.55 -16.10 -4.65
N LEU A 335 -2.57 -15.26 -4.80
CA LEU A 335 -2.57 -14.14 -5.74
C LEU A 335 -1.62 -13.01 -5.29
N ARG A 336 -0.93 -12.40 -6.27
CA ARG A 336 0.11 -11.39 -6.02
C ARG A 336 -0.36 -10.18 -5.22
N PRO A 337 -1.52 -9.53 -5.50
CA PRO A 337 -1.92 -8.33 -4.76
C PRO A 337 -2.48 -8.63 -3.37
N VAL A 338 -2.72 -9.90 -3.04
CA VAL A 338 -3.34 -10.33 -1.79
C VAL A 338 -2.26 -10.56 -0.74
N ILE A 339 -2.24 -9.74 0.30
CA ILE A 339 -1.27 -9.78 1.39
C ILE A 339 -1.69 -10.80 2.44
N ASN A 340 -2.98 -10.76 2.83
CA ASN A 340 -3.56 -11.66 3.82
C ASN A 340 -5.04 -11.90 3.52
N VAL A 341 -5.59 -13.03 3.97
CA VAL A 341 -7.01 -13.37 3.83
C VAL A 341 -7.52 -14.06 5.09
N ASP A 342 -8.62 -13.56 5.61
CA ASP A 342 -9.40 -14.23 6.65
C ASP A 342 -10.80 -14.58 6.15
N PHE A 343 -11.16 -15.87 6.21
CA PHE A 343 -12.50 -16.34 5.90
C PHE A 343 -13.37 -16.21 7.14
N ARG A 344 -14.23 -15.18 7.19
CA ARG A 344 -15.01 -14.81 8.37
C ARG A 344 -16.29 -15.61 8.53
N SER A 345 -17.01 -15.82 7.44
CA SER A 345 -18.27 -16.58 7.48
C SER A 345 -18.65 -17.16 6.12
N PHE A 346 -19.32 -18.31 6.17
CA PHE A 346 -19.95 -18.95 5.01
C PHE A 346 -21.46 -18.77 5.07
N ASN A 347 -22.07 -18.39 3.93
CA ASN A 347 -23.53 -18.34 3.80
C ASN A 347 -23.93 -18.80 2.40
N ARG A 348 -24.50 -20.03 2.32
CA ARG A 348 -24.92 -20.65 1.06
C ARG A 348 -26.02 -19.87 0.34
N GLY A 349 -26.97 -19.26 1.08
CA GLY A 349 -28.08 -18.49 0.53
C GLY A 349 -27.86 -16.99 0.41
N GLY A 350 -26.68 -16.50 0.80
CA GLY A 350 -26.35 -15.08 0.84
C GLY A 350 -24.91 -14.80 0.42
N HIS A 351 -24.26 -13.89 1.12
CA HIS A 351 -22.86 -13.55 0.90
C HIS A 351 -21.97 -14.24 1.92
N SER A 352 -21.01 -15.01 1.45
CA SER A 352 -19.88 -15.49 2.26
C SER A 352 -18.87 -14.35 2.38
N LEU A 353 -18.33 -14.13 3.58
CA LEU A 353 -17.51 -12.97 3.92
C LEU A 353 -16.05 -13.34 4.09
N TYR A 354 -15.19 -12.64 3.36
CA TYR A 354 -13.75 -12.68 3.53
C TYR A 354 -13.26 -11.27 3.87
N GLU A 355 -12.33 -11.19 4.79
CA GLU A 355 -11.53 -10.00 5.02
C GLU A 355 -10.23 -10.18 4.25
N VAL A 356 -9.97 -9.30 3.28
CA VAL A 356 -8.83 -9.41 2.36
C VAL A 356 -8.00 -8.15 2.47
N GLU A 357 -6.75 -8.31 2.86
CA GLU A 357 -5.77 -7.25 2.82
C GLU A 357 -5.08 -7.23 1.46
N LEU A 358 -5.21 -6.12 0.75
CA LEU A 358 -4.69 -5.94 -0.60
C LEU A 358 -3.58 -4.89 -0.64
N ALA A 359 -2.59 -5.12 -1.48
CA ALA A 359 -1.53 -4.17 -1.79
C ALA A 359 -2.07 -3.00 -2.61
N GLY A 360 -1.83 -1.78 -2.12
CA GLY A 360 -2.10 -0.53 -2.81
C GLY A 360 -3.58 -0.10 -2.80
N ALA A 361 -3.80 1.22 -2.78
CA ALA A 361 -5.10 1.85 -3.01
C ALA A 361 -5.07 2.52 -4.38
N ASN A 362 -6.02 2.20 -5.27
CA ASN A 362 -6.03 2.72 -6.63
C ASN A 362 -7.44 3.16 -7.01
N ASP A 363 -7.59 4.31 -7.70
CA ASP A 363 -8.86 4.75 -8.29
C ASP A 363 -9.43 3.74 -9.30
N ASN A 364 -8.57 2.89 -9.85
CA ASN A 364 -8.93 1.76 -10.69
C ASN A 364 -9.05 0.44 -9.93
N PHE A 365 -9.40 0.48 -8.63
CA PHE A 365 -9.44 -0.70 -7.79
C PHE A 365 -10.32 -1.83 -8.37
N ALA A 366 -11.49 -1.48 -8.92
CA ALA A 366 -12.34 -2.45 -9.63
C ALA A 366 -11.61 -3.12 -10.80
N ARG A 367 -10.83 -2.36 -11.57
CA ARG A 367 -10.03 -2.89 -12.68
C ARG A 367 -8.90 -3.78 -12.18
N LEU A 368 -8.24 -3.39 -11.09
CA LEU A 368 -7.19 -4.18 -10.46
C LEU A 368 -7.74 -5.52 -10.00
N ILE A 369 -8.82 -5.53 -9.20
CA ILE A 369 -9.48 -6.76 -8.72
C ILE A 369 -9.88 -7.65 -9.88
N ASN A 370 -10.48 -7.08 -10.93
CA ASN A 370 -10.87 -7.87 -12.09
C ASN A 370 -9.67 -8.51 -12.79
N ALA A 371 -8.57 -7.76 -12.97
CA ALA A 371 -7.39 -8.24 -13.68
C ALA A 371 -6.55 -9.24 -12.87
N THR A 372 -6.42 -9.00 -11.55
CA THR A 372 -5.45 -9.72 -10.71
C THR A 372 -6.07 -10.75 -9.76
N VAL A 373 -7.39 -10.75 -9.60
CA VAL A 373 -8.13 -11.70 -8.76
C VAL A 373 -9.14 -12.49 -9.60
N ILE A 374 -10.10 -11.80 -10.21
CA ILE A 374 -11.22 -12.45 -10.91
C ILE A 374 -10.75 -13.23 -12.14
N LYS A 375 -9.98 -12.60 -13.03
CA LYS A 375 -9.49 -13.26 -14.24
C LYS A 375 -8.63 -14.50 -13.96
N PRO A 376 -7.65 -14.49 -13.03
CA PRO A 376 -6.89 -15.69 -12.70
C PRO A 376 -7.75 -16.84 -12.18
N LEU A 377 -8.77 -16.55 -11.36
CA LEU A 377 -9.70 -17.56 -10.85
C LEU A 377 -10.56 -18.15 -11.99
N ASN A 378 -11.08 -17.30 -12.87
CA ASN A 378 -11.85 -17.73 -14.04
C ASN A 378 -10.98 -18.54 -15.01
N THR A 379 -9.74 -18.12 -15.24
CA THR A 379 -8.79 -18.88 -16.05
C THR A 379 -8.50 -20.25 -15.45
N LYS A 380 -8.34 -20.33 -14.14
CA LYS A 380 -8.15 -21.62 -13.46
C LYS A 380 -9.34 -22.53 -13.63
N LEU A 381 -10.56 -22.02 -13.53
CA LEU A 381 -11.79 -22.82 -13.71
C LEU A 381 -12.11 -23.13 -15.18
N ASP A 382 -11.43 -22.45 -16.12
CA ASP A 382 -11.78 -22.48 -17.55
C ASP A 382 -13.24 -22.10 -17.80
N GLU A 383 -13.73 -21.18 -16.99
CA GLU A 383 -15.12 -20.71 -17.00
C GLU A 383 -15.18 -19.28 -16.43
N ASN A 384 -16.06 -18.45 -16.98
CA ASN A 384 -16.30 -17.13 -16.44
C ASN A 384 -17.30 -17.19 -15.27
N ALA A 385 -16.91 -17.87 -14.19
CA ALA A 385 -17.75 -18.16 -13.04
C ALA A 385 -17.78 -17.02 -12.00
N PHE A 386 -16.69 -16.26 -11.86
CA PHE A 386 -16.61 -15.13 -10.94
C PHE A 386 -16.88 -13.82 -11.68
N HIS A 387 -17.83 -13.04 -11.18
CA HIS A 387 -18.19 -11.74 -11.73
C HIS A 387 -18.07 -10.66 -10.66
N LEU A 388 -17.33 -9.60 -10.97
CA LEU A 388 -17.28 -8.40 -10.14
C LEU A 388 -18.62 -7.67 -10.27
N VAL A 389 -19.36 -7.52 -9.17
CA VAL A 389 -20.68 -6.86 -9.14
C VAL A 389 -20.55 -5.39 -8.76
N ALA A 390 -19.83 -5.09 -7.68
CA ALA A 390 -19.64 -3.74 -7.19
C ALA A 390 -18.36 -3.61 -6.37
N VAL A 391 -17.82 -2.39 -6.31
CA VAL A 391 -16.74 -2.00 -5.41
C VAL A 391 -17.15 -0.68 -4.77
N GLU A 392 -17.38 -0.69 -3.48
CA GLU A 392 -17.86 0.46 -2.70
C GLU A 392 -17.05 0.55 -1.42
N GLN A 393 -16.55 1.72 -1.08
CA GLN A 393 -15.95 2.09 0.22
C GLN A 393 -15.40 0.93 1.08
N GLY A 394 -14.48 0.13 0.52
CA GLY A 394 -13.88 -0.99 1.27
C GLY A 394 -14.63 -2.32 1.15
N VAL A 395 -15.75 -2.37 0.44
CA VAL A 395 -16.52 -3.59 0.17
C VAL A 395 -16.41 -3.97 -1.31
N VAL A 396 -16.02 -5.21 -1.57
CA VAL A 396 -15.97 -5.79 -2.91
C VAL A 396 -17.05 -6.87 -3.00
N ARG A 397 -17.99 -6.71 -3.92
CA ARG A 397 -19.05 -7.70 -4.15
C ARG A 397 -18.76 -8.51 -5.40
N VAL A 398 -18.65 -9.81 -5.22
CA VAL A 398 -18.42 -10.79 -6.28
C VAL A 398 -19.56 -11.79 -6.30
N ARG A 399 -20.06 -12.12 -7.49
CA ARG A 399 -21.00 -13.20 -7.69
C ARG A 399 -20.26 -14.37 -8.30
N PHE A 400 -20.42 -15.54 -7.69
CA PHE A 400 -20.05 -16.81 -8.28
C PHE A 400 -21.29 -17.42 -8.92
N GLN A 401 -21.18 -17.80 -10.19
CA GLN A 401 -22.24 -18.44 -10.93
C GLN A 401 -21.63 -19.42 -11.93
N SER A 402 -21.99 -20.69 -11.80
CA SER A 402 -21.58 -21.76 -12.72
C SER A 402 -22.76 -22.69 -12.95
N ASN A 403 -22.87 -23.24 -14.14
CA ASN A 403 -23.85 -24.28 -14.49
C ASN A 403 -23.30 -25.68 -14.30
N ARG A 404 -22.04 -25.79 -13.86
CA ARG A 404 -21.36 -27.07 -13.62
C ARG A 404 -21.72 -27.63 -12.26
N ASN A 405 -21.56 -28.96 -12.11
CA ASN A 405 -21.72 -29.61 -10.83
C ASN A 405 -20.68 -29.05 -9.82
N PRO A 406 -21.07 -28.74 -8.58
CA PRO A 406 -20.13 -28.31 -7.53
C PRO A 406 -18.95 -29.27 -7.32
N GLU A 407 -19.15 -30.58 -7.42
CA GLU A 407 -18.09 -31.59 -7.28
C GLU A 407 -17.02 -31.46 -8.37
N ASP A 408 -17.44 -31.18 -9.62
CA ASP A 408 -16.50 -30.96 -10.73
C ASP A 408 -15.69 -29.67 -10.55
N LEU A 409 -16.32 -28.63 -10.02
CA LEU A 409 -15.66 -27.36 -9.71
C LEU A 409 -14.63 -27.51 -8.59
N VAL A 410 -14.96 -28.29 -7.56
CA VAL A 410 -14.05 -28.63 -6.47
C VAL A 410 -12.86 -29.42 -6.99
N SER A 411 -13.11 -30.42 -7.86
CA SER A 411 -12.08 -31.21 -8.52
C SER A 411 -11.15 -30.33 -9.35
N ASP A 412 -11.70 -29.38 -10.11
CA ASP A 412 -10.89 -28.43 -10.90
C ASP A 412 -10.04 -27.51 -10.03
N LEU A 413 -10.58 -26.98 -8.93
CA LEU A 413 -9.81 -26.15 -8.00
C LEU A 413 -8.66 -26.90 -7.34
N ARG A 414 -8.81 -28.24 -7.16
CA ARG A 414 -7.77 -29.08 -6.58
C ARG A 414 -6.73 -29.54 -7.59
N SER A 415 -7.17 -29.99 -8.77
CA SER A 415 -6.34 -30.68 -9.75
C SER A 415 -5.65 -29.75 -10.75
N ARG A 416 -6.18 -28.55 -10.98
CA ARG A 416 -5.58 -27.56 -11.86
C ARG A 416 -4.54 -26.71 -11.13
N PRO A 417 -3.50 -26.21 -11.85
CA PRO A 417 -2.48 -25.36 -11.24
C PRO A 417 -3.06 -24.16 -10.48
N PRO A 418 -2.42 -23.70 -9.38
CA PRO A 418 -2.89 -22.55 -8.60
C PRO A 418 -3.10 -21.31 -9.47
N ALA A 419 -4.13 -20.52 -9.16
CA ALA A 419 -4.45 -19.28 -9.88
C ALA A 419 -3.28 -18.27 -9.86
N SER A 420 -2.41 -18.34 -8.85
CA SER A 420 -1.19 -17.54 -8.76
C SER A 420 -0.23 -17.75 -9.95
N LEU A 421 -0.26 -18.92 -10.59
CA LEU A 421 0.60 -19.21 -11.74
C LEU A 421 0.10 -18.57 -13.04
N ALA A 422 -1.16 -18.12 -13.11
CA ALA A 422 -1.68 -17.39 -14.26
C ALA A 422 -0.94 -16.05 -14.49
N SER A 423 -0.37 -15.47 -13.44
CA SER A 423 0.41 -14.21 -13.48
C SER A 423 1.88 -14.39 -13.09
N ALA A 424 2.35 -15.63 -12.97
CA ALA A 424 3.75 -15.92 -12.61
C ALA A 424 4.71 -15.50 -13.74
N SER A 425 5.87 -14.93 -13.34
CA SER A 425 6.92 -14.62 -14.30
C SER A 425 7.57 -15.89 -14.89
N PRO A 426 8.15 -15.81 -16.11
CA PRO A 426 8.91 -16.94 -16.67
C PRO A 426 10.04 -17.41 -15.75
N GLU A 427 10.68 -16.47 -15.03
CA GLU A 427 11.78 -16.75 -14.10
C GLU A 427 11.30 -17.59 -12.91
N ARG A 428 10.14 -17.23 -12.33
CA ARG A 428 9.53 -18.03 -11.27
C ARG A 428 9.16 -19.43 -11.77
N LEU A 429 8.50 -19.52 -12.93
CA LEU A 429 8.12 -20.81 -13.52
C LEU A 429 9.33 -21.72 -13.73
N ARG A 430 10.47 -21.17 -14.21
CA ARG A 430 11.72 -21.93 -14.37
C ARG A 430 12.26 -22.50 -13.05
N GLN A 431 12.04 -21.80 -11.95
CA GLN A 431 12.50 -22.25 -10.63
C GLN A 431 11.64 -23.36 -10.05
N ILE A 432 10.31 -23.28 -10.20
CA ILE A 432 9.37 -24.20 -9.56
C ILE A 432 8.96 -25.38 -10.44
N VAL A 433 8.96 -25.24 -11.78
CA VAL A 433 8.56 -26.30 -12.72
C VAL A 433 9.80 -26.92 -13.33
N LYS A 434 10.01 -28.21 -13.10
CA LYS A 434 11.18 -28.97 -13.58
C LYS A 434 10.82 -30.03 -14.60
N GLY A 435 9.57 -30.51 -14.62
CA GLY A 435 9.09 -31.57 -15.48
C GLY A 435 8.11 -31.10 -16.56
N ASP A 436 8.10 -31.78 -17.70
CA ASP A 436 7.24 -31.46 -18.85
C ASP A 436 5.76 -31.58 -18.54
N GLU A 437 5.34 -32.50 -17.68
CA GLU A 437 3.95 -32.69 -17.30
C GLU A 437 3.36 -31.47 -16.62
N LEU A 438 4.06 -30.92 -15.59
CA LEU A 438 3.62 -29.72 -14.90
C LEU A 438 3.73 -28.48 -15.81
N LEU A 439 4.75 -28.43 -16.69
CA LEU A 439 4.87 -27.35 -17.66
C LEU A 439 3.67 -27.32 -18.62
N GLN A 440 3.17 -28.47 -19.07
CA GLN A 440 1.96 -28.53 -19.89
C GLN A 440 0.70 -28.10 -19.13
N LYS A 441 0.57 -28.46 -17.85
CA LYS A 441 -0.53 -27.98 -17.00
C LYS A 441 -0.48 -26.46 -16.84
N VAL A 442 0.70 -25.90 -16.56
CA VAL A 442 0.90 -24.46 -16.41
C VAL A 442 0.68 -23.71 -17.73
N ALA A 443 1.01 -24.29 -18.87
CA ALA A 443 0.76 -23.68 -20.18
C ALA A 443 -0.72 -23.39 -20.45
N LYS A 444 -1.63 -24.13 -19.83
CA LYS A 444 -3.09 -23.90 -19.94
C LYS A 444 -3.55 -22.64 -19.19
N VAL A 445 -2.87 -22.27 -18.10
CA VAL A 445 -3.22 -21.11 -17.25
C VAL A 445 -2.34 -19.88 -17.54
N ASN A 446 -1.12 -20.09 -18.08
CA ASN A 446 -0.18 -19.02 -18.39
C ASN A 446 0.63 -19.33 -19.68
N PRO A 447 -0.02 -19.33 -20.85
CA PRO A 447 0.64 -19.68 -22.12
C PRO A 447 1.77 -18.72 -22.48
N ASP A 448 1.61 -17.42 -22.20
CA ASP A 448 2.59 -16.38 -22.55
C ASP A 448 3.92 -16.56 -21.82
N ALA A 449 3.89 -16.89 -20.54
CA ALA A 449 5.12 -17.09 -19.78
C ALA A 449 5.81 -18.40 -20.19
N VAL A 450 5.04 -19.45 -20.49
CA VAL A 450 5.59 -20.74 -20.95
C VAL A 450 6.19 -20.60 -22.35
N SER A 451 5.58 -19.84 -23.28
CA SER A 451 6.16 -19.59 -24.60
C SER A 451 7.52 -18.89 -24.50
N LYS A 452 7.62 -17.86 -23.63
CA LYS A 452 8.88 -17.16 -23.36
C LYS A 452 9.97 -18.04 -22.74
N LEU A 453 9.59 -19.10 -22.03
CA LEU A 453 10.53 -20.10 -21.53
C LEU A 453 11.11 -20.92 -22.68
N ARG A 454 10.29 -21.29 -23.67
CA ARG A 454 10.70 -22.07 -24.85
C ARG A 454 11.55 -21.25 -25.83
N ASP A 455 11.20 -19.97 -26.07
CA ASP A 455 11.90 -19.10 -27.00
C ASP A 455 13.32 -18.72 -26.55
N LYS A 456 13.60 -18.73 -25.26
CA LYS A 456 14.94 -18.45 -24.70
C LYS A 456 15.88 -19.65 -24.71
N GLY A 457 15.54 -20.72 -25.44
CA GLY A 457 16.47 -21.80 -25.78
C GLY A 457 16.94 -22.65 -24.61
N THR A 458 16.06 -22.92 -23.63
CA THR A 458 16.28 -24.07 -22.74
C THR A 458 15.56 -25.27 -23.38
N PRO A 459 16.28 -26.27 -23.94
CA PRO A 459 15.65 -27.47 -24.47
C PRO A 459 14.83 -28.12 -23.35
N ALA A 460 13.57 -28.43 -23.63
CA ALA A 460 12.84 -29.41 -22.86
C ALA A 460 13.69 -30.69 -22.90
N GLY A 461 14.31 -31.08 -21.78
CA GLY A 461 15.10 -32.32 -21.69
C GLY A 461 16.59 -32.18 -21.48
N GLU A 462 17.19 -30.99 -21.39
CA GLU A 462 18.55 -30.89 -20.83
C GLU A 462 18.48 -30.92 -19.30
N THR A 463 18.37 -32.14 -18.77
CA THR A 463 19.01 -32.52 -17.51
C THR A 463 20.40 -31.89 -17.47
N PHE A 464 20.67 -31.12 -16.44
CA PHE A 464 21.99 -30.63 -16.11
C PHE A 464 23.00 -31.79 -16.22
N ARG A 465 23.71 -31.85 -17.34
CA ARG A 465 24.90 -32.64 -17.47
C ARG A 465 26.03 -31.84 -16.82
N ASN A 466 26.58 -32.50 -15.81
CA ASN A 466 27.89 -32.25 -15.21
C ASN A 466 28.04 -31.06 -14.29
N VAL A 467 27.76 -31.34 -13.00
CA VAL A 467 28.53 -30.79 -11.88
C VAL A 467 29.80 -31.70 -11.79
N GLU A 468 30.75 -31.50 -12.69
CA GLU A 468 32.10 -32.06 -12.59
C GLU A 468 33.17 -31.06 -13.04
N ASP A 469 32.89 -29.77 -13.05
CA ASP A 469 33.92 -28.76 -13.26
C ASP A 469 33.66 -27.58 -12.31
N PHE A 470 33.86 -27.84 -11.01
CA PHE A 470 34.31 -26.84 -10.03
C PHE A 470 34.84 -27.55 -8.79
#